data_8e0a2a917926f6f4c8ddf9139a13889f
#
_entry.id   8e0a2a917926f6f4c8ddf9139a13889f
#
_cell.length_a   1.000
_cell.length_b   1.000
_cell.length_c   1.000
_cell.angle_alpha   90.00
_cell.angle_beta   90.00
_cell.angle_gamma   90.00
#
_symmetry.space_group_name_H-M   'P 1'
#
loop_
_entity.id
_entity.type
_entity.pdbx_description
1 polymer ?
#
loop_
_entity_poly.entity_id
_entity_poly.type
_entity_poly.pdbx_seq_one_letter_code
_entity_poly.pdbx_strand_id
1 'polypeptide(L)'
;KIAIVGLTSDGLMKNEYAEMEEDVCIEKTLVSAKRWIRYIHEVEEPDFLIVIYHGGLNKISSTNKRNEKNVNEAEKIMEELGVIDVIITAHQHQTVVGKDHGTIYVQAGQNAEELVHLSIKFKKRTTSYEIEHIDSKVIDLNDYHEDEQLLKETLTFNE
;
A
#
# COMPACT_ATOMS: atom_id res chain seq x y z
N LYS A 1 -17.42 0.46 9.76
CA LYS A 1 -16.25 -0.42 9.96
C LYS A 1 -15.21 -0.14 8.87
N ILE A 2 -13.93 -0.01 9.22
CA ILE A 2 -12.83 0.08 8.27
C ILE A 2 -12.06 -1.25 8.31
N ALA A 3 -11.83 -1.87 7.17
CA ALA A 3 -10.98 -3.04 7.03
C ALA A 3 -9.64 -2.65 6.42
N ILE A 4 -8.57 -3.30 6.88
CA ILE A 4 -7.22 -3.13 6.35
C ILE A 4 -6.64 -4.52 6.09
N VAL A 5 -6.11 -4.77 4.90
CA VAL A 5 -5.43 -6.01 4.55
C VAL A 5 -4.03 -5.74 4.00
N GLY A 6 -3.05 -6.45 4.53
CA GLY A 6 -1.67 -6.41 4.05
C GLY A 6 -1.40 -7.50 3.02
N LEU A 7 -0.73 -7.14 1.93
CA LEU A 7 -0.27 -8.04 0.88
C LEU A 7 1.21 -7.77 0.59
N THR A 8 1.94 -8.81 0.21
CA THR A 8 3.29 -8.69 -0.33
C THR A 8 3.37 -9.34 -1.70
N SER A 9 4.31 -8.89 -2.52
CA SER A 9 4.54 -9.47 -3.84
C SER A 9 5.26 -10.81 -3.76
N ASP A 10 4.72 -11.84 -4.44
CA ASP A 10 5.40 -13.12 -4.58
C ASP A 10 6.67 -13.05 -5.46
N GLY A 11 6.77 -12.04 -6.31
CA GLY A 11 7.97 -11.78 -7.10
C GLY A 11 9.19 -11.35 -6.30
N LEU A 12 9.00 -10.74 -5.13
CA LEU A 12 10.10 -10.29 -4.27
C LEU A 12 10.92 -11.45 -3.71
N MET A 13 10.27 -12.54 -3.29
CA MET A 13 10.97 -13.68 -2.71
C MET A 13 11.99 -14.31 -3.67
N LYS A 14 11.63 -14.39 -4.95
CA LYS A 14 12.52 -14.95 -5.97
C LYS A 14 13.74 -14.11 -6.26
N ASN A 15 13.64 -12.80 -5.99
CA ASN A 15 14.70 -11.85 -6.34
C ASN A 15 15.61 -11.50 -5.16
N GLU A 16 15.07 -11.47 -3.93
CA GLU A 16 15.79 -10.94 -2.76
C GLU A 16 16.05 -11.98 -1.69
N TYR A 17 15.30 -13.08 -1.67
CA TYR A 17 15.34 -14.09 -0.61
C TYR A 17 15.41 -15.52 -1.14
N ALA A 18 16.09 -15.74 -2.27
CA ALA A 18 16.22 -17.07 -2.89
C ALA A 18 16.73 -18.17 -1.93
N GLU A 19 17.55 -17.78 -0.96
CA GLU A 19 18.08 -18.70 0.08
C GLU A 19 16.99 -19.13 1.09
N MET A 20 15.88 -18.42 1.19
CA MET A 20 14.77 -18.74 2.09
C MET A 20 13.65 -19.56 1.42
N GLU A 21 13.74 -19.81 0.10
CA GLU A 21 12.69 -20.53 -0.66
C GLU A 21 12.45 -21.97 -0.14
N GLU A 22 13.43 -22.60 0.51
CA GLU A 22 13.29 -23.97 1.03
C GLU A 22 12.35 -24.01 2.25
N ASP A 23 12.31 -22.96 3.06
CA ASP A 23 11.59 -22.92 4.34
C ASP A 23 10.28 -22.09 4.30
N VAL A 24 10.11 -21.21 3.30
CA VAL A 24 8.99 -20.27 3.22
C VAL A 24 8.29 -20.35 1.86
N CYS A 25 7.00 -20.62 1.88
CA CYS A 25 6.16 -20.58 0.68
C CYS A 25 5.29 -19.32 0.68
N ILE A 26 5.49 -18.45 -0.31
CA ILE A 26 4.63 -17.28 -0.53
C ILE A 26 3.61 -17.61 -1.61
N GLU A 27 2.33 -17.49 -1.24
CA GLU A 27 1.23 -17.62 -2.18
C GLU A 27 1.26 -16.47 -3.20
N LYS A 28 0.83 -16.73 -4.44
CA LYS A 28 0.72 -15.67 -5.44
C LYS A 28 -0.16 -14.54 -4.93
N THR A 29 0.34 -13.32 -5.06
CA THR A 29 -0.31 -12.11 -4.54
C THR A 29 -1.79 -12.00 -4.92
N LEU A 30 -2.10 -12.18 -6.20
CA LEU A 30 -3.48 -12.08 -6.68
C LEU A 30 -4.40 -13.18 -6.13
N VAL A 31 -3.88 -14.39 -5.91
CA VAL A 31 -4.65 -15.49 -5.31
C VAL A 31 -4.98 -15.18 -3.86
N SER A 32 -3.99 -14.73 -3.11
CA SER A 32 -4.17 -14.28 -1.71
C SER A 32 -5.13 -13.10 -1.62
N ALA A 33 -4.94 -12.09 -2.46
CA ALA A 33 -5.81 -10.93 -2.54
C ALA A 33 -7.27 -11.31 -2.79
N LYS A 34 -7.54 -12.17 -3.79
CA LYS A 34 -8.89 -12.65 -4.11
C LYS A 34 -9.55 -13.36 -2.93
N ARG A 35 -8.81 -14.20 -2.22
CA ARG A 35 -9.33 -14.94 -1.07
C ARG A 35 -9.67 -14.01 0.09
N TRP A 36 -8.73 -13.17 0.51
CA TRP A 36 -8.89 -12.34 1.69
C TRP A 36 -9.84 -11.16 1.48
N ILE A 37 -9.78 -10.50 0.32
CA ILE A 37 -10.67 -9.37 0.02
C ILE A 37 -12.11 -9.85 -0.14
N ARG A 38 -12.33 -11.02 -0.76
CA ARG A 38 -13.66 -11.62 -0.81
C ARG A 38 -14.19 -11.94 0.58
N TYR A 39 -13.39 -12.59 1.42
CA TYR A 39 -13.77 -12.90 2.81
C TYR A 39 -14.14 -11.62 3.57
N ILE A 40 -13.31 -10.60 3.49
CA ILE A 40 -13.56 -9.31 4.15
C ILE A 40 -14.87 -8.70 3.67
N HIS A 41 -15.12 -8.73 2.38
CA HIS A 41 -16.32 -8.13 1.81
C HIS A 41 -17.60 -8.91 2.16
N GLU A 42 -17.57 -10.24 2.07
CA GLU A 42 -18.72 -11.11 2.30
C GLU A 42 -19.02 -11.37 3.78
N VAL A 43 -18.02 -11.37 4.66
CA VAL A 43 -18.16 -11.77 6.06
C VAL A 43 -18.05 -10.58 7.01
N GLU A 44 -17.08 -9.70 6.75
CA GLU A 44 -16.84 -8.55 7.63
C GLU A 44 -17.68 -7.32 7.24
N GLU A 45 -18.15 -7.24 6.02
CA GLU A 45 -19.01 -6.16 5.49
C GLU A 45 -18.51 -4.75 5.93
N PRO A 46 -17.29 -4.34 5.56
CA PRO A 46 -16.77 -3.05 5.94
C PRO A 46 -17.42 -1.91 5.15
N ASP A 47 -17.50 -0.74 5.75
CA ASP A 47 -17.89 0.50 5.07
C ASP A 47 -16.73 1.06 4.21
N PHE A 48 -15.49 0.60 4.45
CA PHE A 48 -14.29 1.07 3.76
C PHE A 48 -13.17 0.02 3.81
N LEU A 49 -12.52 -0.22 2.67
CA LEU A 49 -11.44 -1.21 2.54
C LEU A 49 -10.14 -0.56 2.07
N ILE A 50 -9.09 -0.73 2.88
CA ILE A 50 -7.73 -0.33 2.55
C ILE A 50 -6.89 -1.58 2.28
N VAL A 51 -6.19 -1.60 1.15
CA VAL A 51 -5.15 -2.60 0.86
C VAL A 51 -3.78 -1.95 1.03
N ILE A 52 -2.90 -2.56 1.82
CA ILE A 52 -1.50 -2.18 1.93
C ILE A 52 -0.69 -3.23 1.18
N TYR A 53 -0.05 -2.85 0.09
CA TYR A 53 0.64 -3.76 -0.81
C TYR A 53 2.11 -3.39 -0.97
N HIS A 54 3.01 -4.28 -0.52
CA HIS A 54 4.43 -4.14 -0.85
C HIS A 54 4.70 -4.70 -2.26
N GLY A 55 4.52 -3.87 -3.23
CA GLY A 55 4.66 -4.00 -4.66
C GLY A 55 4.16 -2.72 -5.32
N GLY A 56 4.41 -2.52 -6.59
CA GLY A 56 4.15 -1.26 -7.28
C GLY A 56 3.02 -1.33 -8.30
N LEU A 57 2.99 -0.26 -9.08
CA LEU A 57 2.10 -0.06 -10.22
C LEU A 57 2.84 -0.42 -11.51
N ASN A 58 2.25 -1.27 -12.35
CA ASN A 58 2.89 -1.72 -13.59
C ASN A 58 3.09 -0.60 -14.63
N LYS A 59 2.22 0.42 -14.61
CA LYS A 59 2.32 1.61 -15.47
C LYS A 59 3.43 2.57 -15.09
N ILE A 60 4.05 2.40 -13.93
CA ILE A 60 5.15 3.24 -13.46
C ILE A 60 6.45 2.53 -13.75
N SER A 61 7.32 3.17 -14.51
CA SER A 61 8.66 2.63 -14.79
C SER A 61 9.48 2.63 -13.51
N SER A 62 9.87 1.45 -13.05
CA SER A 62 10.78 1.32 -11.92
C SER A 62 12.19 1.82 -12.29
N THR A 63 12.80 2.52 -11.35
CA THR A 63 14.23 2.90 -11.47
C THR A 63 15.15 1.68 -11.30
N ASN A 64 14.67 0.61 -10.67
CA ASN A 64 15.37 -0.66 -10.50
C ASN A 64 15.08 -1.60 -11.68
N LYS A 65 16.01 -1.77 -12.58
CA LYS A 65 15.96 -2.67 -13.76
C LYS A 65 16.05 -4.17 -13.42
N ARG A 66 15.80 -4.58 -12.18
CA ARG A 66 15.75 -6.00 -11.82
C ARG A 66 14.46 -6.63 -12.39
N ASN A 67 14.50 -7.94 -12.59
CA ASN A 67 13.43 -8.71 -13.22
C ASN A 67 12.13 -8.63 -12.38
N GLU A 68 11.32 -7.58 -12.57
CA GLU A 68 10.15 -7.24 -11.78
C GLU A 68 8.87 -7.96 -12.19
N LYS A 69 9.04 -9.11 -12.82
CA LYS A 69 7.90 -9.94 -13.21
C LYS A 69 7.12 -10.35 -11.96
N ASN A 70 5.84 -10.00 -11.91
CA ASN A 70 4.90 -10.24 -10.81
C ASN A 70 5.19 -9.44 -9.51
N VAL A 71 5.99 -8.37 -9.56
CA VAL A 71 6.21 -7.50 -8.40
C VAL A 71 5.23 -6.33 -8.39
N ASN A 72 4.92 -5.78 -9.56
CA ASN A 72 4.09 -4.59 -9.72
C ASN A 72 2.70 -4.97 -10.24
N GLU A 73 1.83 -5.50 -9.37
CA GLU A 73 0.51 -6.02 -9.76
C GLU A 73 -0.67 -5.19 -9.23
N ALA A 74 -0.42 -3.96 -8.73
CA ALA A 74 -1.48 -3.16 -8.10
C ALA A 74 -2.65 -2.87 -9.05
N GLU A 75 -2.40 -2.54 -10.33
CA GLU A 75 -3.47 -2.32 -11.31
C GLU A 75 -4.32 -3.58 -11.50
N LYS A 76 -3.67 -4.72 -11.58
CA LYS A 76 -4.37 -6.00 -11.76
C LYS A 76 -5.23 -6.35 -10.54
N ILE A 77 -4.74 -6.04 -9.33
CA ILE A 77 -5.51 -6.20 -8.10
C ILE A 77 -6.74 -5.29 -8.12
N MET A 78 -6.58 -4.02 -8.49
CA MET A 78 -7.69 -3.06 -8.59
C MET A 78 -8.71 -3.47 -9.65
N GLU A 79 -8.24 -3.85 -10.85
CA GLU A 79 -9.09 -4.25 -11.97
C GLU A 79 -9.92 -5.50 -11.66
N GLU A 80 -9.29 -6.55 -11.12
CA GLU A 80 -9.95 -7.85 -10.92
C GLU A 80 -10.84 -7.89 -9.67
N LEU A 81 -10.63 -7.00 -8.68
CA LEU A 81 -11.36 -7.06 -7.41
C LEU A 81 -12.40 -5.95 -7.24
N GLY A 82 -12.18 -4.76 -7.79
CA GLY A 82 -13.19 -3.71 -7.95
C GLY A 82 -13.89 -3.18 -6.68
N VAL A 83 -13.54 -3.70 -5.49
CA VAL A 83 -14.18 -3.37 -4.19
C VAL A 83 -13.24 -2.70 -3.21
N ILE A 84 -12.09 -2.24 -3.69
CA ILE A 84 -11.04 -1.60 -2.89
C ILE A 84 -11.24 -0.10 -2.97
N ASP A 85 -11.32 0.58 -1.83
CA ASP A 85 -11.43 2.03 -1.81
C ASP A 85 -10.07 2.71 -1.96
N VAL A 86 -9.07 2.20 -1.24
CA VAL A 86 -7.69 2.72 -1.27
C VAL A 86 -6.69 1.57 -1.34
N ILE A 87 -5.70 1.68 -2.21
CA ILE A 87 -4.51 0.83 -2.21
C ILE A 87 -3.26 1.68 -1.97
N ILE A 88 -2.51 1.32 -0.92
CA ILE A 88 -1.22 1.92 -0.59
C ILE A 88 -0.14 0.99 -1.12
N THR A 89 0.64 1.47 -2.07
CA THR A 89 1.71 0.71 -2.72
C THR A 89 3.09 1.17 -2.25
N ALA A 90 4.13 0.40 -2.59
CA ALA A 90 5.52 0.69 -2.24
C ALA A 90 6.47 0.13 -3.31
N HIS A 91 7.72 -0.19 -2.95
CA HIS A 91 8.73 -0.88 -3.74
C HIS A 91 9.40 -0.03 -4.83
N GLN A 92 8.69 0.77 -5.60
CA GLN A 92 9.24 1.47 -6.77
C GLN A 92 10.02 2.74 -6.41
N HIS A 93 10.01 3.17 -5.14
CA HIS A 93 10.71 4.35 -4.64
C HIS A 93 10.32 5.64 -5.38
N GLN A 94 9.07 5.77 -5.76
CA GLN A 94 8.53 6.93 -6.46
C GLN A 94 7.24 7.39 -5.77
N THR A 95 7.07 8.69 -5.66
CA THR A 95 5.83 9.26 -5.12
C THR A 95 4.78 9.35 -6.20
N VAL A 96 3.68 8.67 -5.99
CA VAL A 96 2.58 8.61 -6.94
C VAL A 96 1.25 8.66 -6.21
N VAL A 97 0.33 9.44 -6.73
CA VAL A 97 -1.06 9.51 -6.27
C VAL A 97 -1.98 9.53 -7.49
N GLY A 98 -3.03 8.74 -7.44
CA GLY A 98 -3.99 8.72 -8.54
C GLY A 98 -5.23 7.88 -8.24
N LYS A 99 -6.04 7.67 -9.28
CA LYS A 99 -7.25 6.85 -9.22
C LYS A 99 -7.34 5.94 -10.43
N ASP A 100 -7.68 4.68 -10.21
CA ASP A 100 -7.86 3.69 -11.26
C ASP A 100 -8.92 2.66 -10.84
N HIS A 101 -9.77 2.20 -11.77
CA HIS A 101 -10.86 1.26 -11.50
C HIS A 101 -11.73 1.59 -10.28
N GLY A 102 -11.91 2.88 -9.97
CA GLY A 102 -12.65 3.33 -8.79
C GLY A 102 -11.82 3.44 -7.51
N THR A 103 -10.66 2.78 -7.44
CA THR A 103 -9.74 2.74 -6.31
C THR A 103 -8.76 3.92 -6.34
N ILE A 104 -8.54 4.56 -5.21
CA ILE A 104 -7.46 5.53 -5.04
C ILE A 104 -6.18 4.76 -4.73
N TYR A 105 -5.10 5.04 -5.46
CA TYR A 105 -3.79 4.49 -5.18
C TYR A 105 -2.81 5.57 -4.74
N VAL A 106 -1.97 5.24 -3.77
CA VAL A 106 -0.91 6.12 -3.29
C VAL A 106 0.37 5.33 -3.06
N GLN A 107 1.49 5.97 -3.34
CA GLN A 107 2.83 5.50 -3.05
C GLN A 107 3.67 6.68 -2.60
N ALA A 108 4.36 6.57 -1.48
CA ALA A 108 5.40 7.51 -1.09
C ALA A 108 6.74 7.09 -1.73
N GLY A 109 7.66 8.04 -1.82
CA GLY A 109 9.03 7.82 -2.27
C GLY A 109 9.84 6.95 -1.31
N GLN A 110 11.15 7.19 -1.27
CA GLN A 110 12.08 6.46 -0.41
C GLN A 110 12.69 7.38 0.64
N ASN A 111 13.43 6.80 1.61
CA ASN A 111 14.27 7.50 2.59
C ASN A 111 13.52 8.51 3.48
N ALA A 112 12.20 8.41 3.59
CA ALA A 112 11.36 9.38 4.31
C ALA A 112 11.53 10.83 3.81
N GLU A 113 11.85 11.02 2.53
CA GLU A 113 11.93 12.35 1.92
C GLU A 113 10.53 12.99 1.79
N GLU A 114 9.50 12.14 1.62
CA GLU A 114 8.12 12.56 1.41
C GLU A 114 7.13 11.73 2.22
N LEU A 115 6.04 12.35 2.60
CA LEU A 115 4.88 11.73 3.22
C LEU A 115 3.64 11.91 2.33
N VAL A 116 2.85 10.88 2.14
CA VAL A 116 1.52 10.99 1.54
C VAL A 116 0.47 11.01 2.64
N HIS A 117 -0.21 12.14 2.79
CA HIS A 117 -1.31 12.32 3.72
C HIS A 117 -2.64 12.09 2.99
N LEU A 118 -3.38 11.07 3.41
CA LEU A 118 -4.75 10.80 2.96
C LEU A 118 -5.74 11.30 3.99
N SER A 119 -6.68 12.15 3.57
CA SER A 119 -7.80 12.60 4.38
C SER A 119 -9.10 12.03 3.82
N ILE A 120 -9.81 11.25 4.64
CA ILE A 120 -11.03 10.58 4.22
C ILE A 120 -12.17 11.06 5.10
N LYS A 121 -13.17 11.66 4.48
CA LYS A 121 -14.38 12.15 5.15
C LYS A 121 -15.54 11.21 4.88
N PHE A 122 -16.13 10.72 5.96
CA PHE A 122 -17.30 9.85 5.91
C PHE A 122 -18.56 10.62 6.25
N LYS A 123 -19.63 10.29 5.56
CA LYS A 123 -21.00 10.71 5.89
C LYS A 123 -21.75 9.54 6.51
N LYS A 124 -22.26 9.75 7.74
CA LYS A 124 -23.06 8.74 8.41
C LYS A 124 -24.44 8.62 7.73
N ARG A 125 -24.83 7.40 7.45
CA ARG A 125 -26.19 6.98 7.08
C ARG A 125 -26.88 6.31 8.27
N THR A 126 -28.05 5.78 8.09
CA THR A 126 -28.82 5.16 9.19
C THR A 126 -28.07 3.96 9.79
N THR A 127 -27.49 3.10 8.96
CA THR A 127 -26.84 1.85 9.37
C THR A 127 -25.42 1.69 8.83
N SER A 128 -24.92 2.61 8.01
CA SER A 128 -23.63 2.52 7.34
C SER A 128 -22.95 3.89 7.27
N TYR A 129 -21.75 3.89 6.71
CA TYR A 129 -21.03 5.09 6.34
C TYR A 129 -20.75 5.05 4.84
N GLU A 130 -20.82 6.20 4.20
CA GLU A 130 -20.38 6.36 2.80
C GLU A 130 -19.25 7.40 2.73
N ILE A 131 -18.41 7.28 1.72
CA ILE A 131 -17.34 8.23 1.45
C ILE A 131 -17.99 9.52 0.94
N GLU A 132 -17.79 10.63 1.66
CA GLU A 132 -18.17 11.97 1.20
C GLU A 132 -17.06 12.59 0.36
N HIS A 133 -15.81 12.44 0.81
CA HIS A 133 -14.65 13.01 0.14
C HIS A 133 -13.38 12.28 0.53
N ILE A 134 -12.47 12.13 -0.44
CA ILE A 134 -11.08 11.70 -0.20
C ILE A 134 -10.17 12.74 -0.84
N ASP A 135 -9.20 13.21 -0.06
CA ASP A 135 -8.15 14.11 -0.51
C ASP A 135 -6.78 13.53 -0.19
N SER A 136 -5.80 13.84 -1.01
CA SER A 136 -4.44 13.38 -0.83
C SER A 136 -3.44 14.52 -1.03
N LYS A 137 -2.47 14.62 -0.14
CA LYS A 137 -1.43 15.64 -0.19
C LYS A 137 -0.07 14.97 -0.03
N VAL A 138 0.84 15.26 -0.94
CA VAL A 138 2.27 14.96 -0.79
C VAL A 138 2.91 16.08 0.04
N ILE A 139 3.64 15.71 1.06
CA ILE A 139 4.34 16.62 1.97
C ILE A 139 5.82 16.32 1.84
N ASP A 140 6.60 17.30 1.44
CA ASP A 140 8.06 17.24 1.44
C ASP A 140 8.55 17.37 2.88
N LEU A 141 9.26 16.39 3.39
CA LEU A 141 9.75 16.38 4.77
C LEU A 141 11.04 17.17 4.95
N ASN A 142 11.72 17.53 3.86
CA ASN A 142 12.88 18.43 3.93
C ASN A 142 12.52 19.85 4.40
N ASP A 143 11.24 20.22 4.31
CA ASP A 143 10.71 21.49 4.81
C ASP A 143 10.53 21.51 6.35
N TYR A 144 10.75 20.39 7.04
CA TYR A 144 10.52 20.23 8.47
C TYR A 144 11.84 20.02 9.22
N HIS A 145 11.90 20.54 10.42
CA HIS A 145 13.02 20.27 11.33
C HIS A 145 12.82 18.94 12.05
N GLU A 146 13.93 18.27 12.35
CA GLU A 146 13.94 17.07 13.17
C GLU A 146 13.39 17.35 14.58
N ASP A 147 12.67 16.39 15.15
CA ASP A 147 12.25 16.44 16.54
C ASP A 147 13.45 16.22 17.46
N GLU A 148 13.85 17.23 18.20
CA GLU A 148 15.05 17.20 19.05
C GLU A 148 14.98 16.14 20.16
N GLN A 149 13.78 15.83 20.66
CA GLN A 149 13.60 14.82 21.70
C GLN A 149 13.78 13.43 21.11
N LEU A 150 13.15 13.16 19.97
CA LEU A 150 13.26 11.89 19.28
C LEU A 150 14.70 11.63 18.82
N LEU A 151 15.37 12.67 18.32
CA LEU A 151 16.78 12.58 17.92
C LEU A 151 17.68 12.19 19.10
N LYS A 152 17.49 12.77 20.29
CA LYS A 152 18.24 12.40 21.49
C LYS A 152 17.99 10.96 21.92
N GLU A 153 16.73 10.49 21.84
CA GLU A 153 16.38 9.11 22.18
C GLU A 153 16.99 8.10 21.19
N THR A 154 17.04 8.42 19.90
CA THR A 154 17.62 7.51 18.88
C THR A 154 19.14 7.46 18.92
N LEU A 155 19.83 8.52 19.30
CA LEU A 155 21.29 8.52 19.44
C LEU A 155 21.80 7.57 20.53
N THR A 156 20.99 7.27 21.55
CA THR A 156 21.35 6.32 22.61
C THR A 156 21.35 4.86 22.17
N PHE A 157 20.80 4.53 21.00
CA PHE A 157 20.83 3.16 20.44
C PHE A 157 22.06 2.87 19.55
N ASN A 158 22.89 3.87 19.27
CA ASN A 158 24.07 3.74 18.40
C ASN A 158 25.39 3.67 19.20
N GLU A 159 25.34 3.60 20.52
CA GLU A 159 26.46 3.30 21.44
C GLU A 159 26.36 1.85 21.95
#